data_68e77e07de4fdc849bb907e7fe5cc154
#
_entry.id   68e77e07de4fdc849bb907e7fe5cc154
#
_cell.length_a   1.000
_cell.length_b   1.000
_cell.length_c   1.000
_cell.angle_alpha   90.00
_cell.angle_beta   90.00
_cell.angle_gamma   90.00
#
_symmetry.space_group_name_H-M   'P 1'
#
loop_
_entity.id
_entity.type
_entity.pdbx_description
1 polymer ?
#
loop_
_entity_poly.entity_id
_entity_poly.type
_entity_poly.pdbx_seq_one_letter_code
_entity_poly.pdbx_strand_id
1 'polypeptide(L)'
;MSNIVRDSDVVEITQSPYFNYGEKVRAKRVIRNDGTYAGKEIGEILAKKGEIGYVVSIGTFLQQFYIYGVEFTESGNRVGMKRKELESTRPADEDVDLPLPKALNT
;
A
#
# COMPACT_ATOMS: atom_id res chain seq x y z
N MET A 1 -25.32 14.98 6.86
CA MET A 1 -24.90 14.45 6.71
C MET A 1 -24.13 14.09 6.95
N SER A 2 -23.98 14.09 6.89
CA SER A 2 -23.30 13.60 6.91
C SER A 2 -22.62 13.26 6.75
N ASN A 3 -22.40 13.31 6.93
CA ASN A 3 -21.70 12.82 6.65
C ASN A 3 -21.34 12.15 6.44
N ILE A 4 -21.83 12.57 6.88
CA ILE A 4 -21.60 11.48 6.28
C ILE A 4 -20.24 11.03 5.88
N VAL A 5 -19.26 11.79 6.06
CA VAL A 5 -17.90 11.39 5.85
C VAL A 5 -17.52 10.35 6.88
N ARG A 6 -17.20 9.16 6.42
CA ARG A 6 -16.72 8.12 7.31
C ARG A 6 -15.20 8.20 7.37
N ASP A 7 -14.61 7.54 8.36
CA ASP A 7 -13.19 7.56 8.53
C ASP A 7 -12.46 7.12 7.26
N SER A 8 -13.01 6.13 6.58
CA SER A 8 -12.39 5.65 5.35
C SER A 8 -12.44 6.68 4.23
N ASP A 9 -13.35 7.66 4.36
CA ASP A 9 -13.49 8.71 3.36
C ASP A 9 -12.75 9.97 3.74
N VAL A 10 -12.20 10.01 4.93
CA VAL A 10 -11.43 11.17 5.36
C VAL A 10 -10.23 11.32 4.45
N VAL A 11 -9.87 12.56 4.20
CA VAL A 11 -8.76 12.86 3.32
C VAL A 11 -7.48 12.30 3.93
N GLU A 12 -7.01 11.22 3.33
CA GLU A 12 -5.85 10.51 3.83
C GLU A 12 -4.60 11.37 3.78
N ILE A 13 -4.52 12.24 2.79
CA ILE A 13 -3.31 13.03 2.58
C ILE A 13 -3.10 14.10 3.63
N THR A 14 -4.03 14.27 4.57
CA THR A 14 -3.78 15.16 5.70
C THR A 14 -2.73 14.58 6.63
N GLN A 15 -2.37 13.32 6.45
CA GLN A 15 -1.35 12.66 7.24
C GLN A 15 -0.24 12.20 6.32
N SER A 16 0.88 11.85 6.93
CA SER A 16 2.01 11.32 6.18
C SER A 16 1.63 9.98 5.56
N PRO A 17 2.25 9.62 4.44
CA PRO A 17 2.02 8.30 3.86
C PRO A 17 2.34 7.21 4.88
N TYR A 18 1.54 6.16 4.85
CA TYR A 18 1.73 5.04 5.76
C TYR A 18 2.97 4.22 5.39
N PHE A 19 3.17 4.02 4.09
CA PHE A 19 4.34 3.29 3.59
C PHE A 19 5.35 4.29 3.05
N ASN A 20 6.62 3.93 3.16
CA ASN A 20 7.71 4.79 2.72
C ASN A 20 8.29 4.30 1.40
N TYR A 21 9.00 5.19 0.71
CA TYR A 21 9.77 4.79 -0.46
C TYR A 21 10.71 3.67 -0.08
N GLY A 22 10.75 2.65 -0.94
CA GLY A 22 11.63 1.52 -0.72
C GLY A 22 11.14 0.52 0.28
N GLU A 23 9.98 0.76 0.86
CA GLU A 23 9.45 -0.17 1.86
C GLU A 23 8.96 -1.44 1.18
N LYS A 24 9.25 -2.56 1.81
CA LYS A 24 8.79 -3.87 1.35
C LYS A 24 7.37 -4.10 1.82
N VAL A 25 6.51 -4.42 0.89
CA VAL A 25 5.08 -4.59 1.17
C VAL A 25 4.58 -5.88 0.53
N ARG A 26 3.38 -6.26 0.92
CA ARG A 26 2.75 -7.48 0.41
C ARG A 26 1.34 -7.13 -0.05
N ALA A 27 0.94 -7.68 -1.20
CA ALA A 27 -0.42 -7.48 -1.70
C ALA A 27 -1.38 -8.28 -0.84
N LYS A 28 -2.45 -7.63 -0.39
CA LYS A 28 -3.42 -8.28 0.47
C LYS A 28 -4.44 -9.09 -0.32
N ARG A 29 -4.52 -8.85 -1.63
CA ARG A 29 -5.47 -9.53 -2.47
C ARG A 29 -4.94 -9.58 -3.89
N VAL A 30 -5.62 -10.35 -4.73
CA VAL A 30 -5.30 -10.41 -6.15
C VAL A 30 -5.65 -9.08 -6.78
N ILE A 31 -4.75 -8.54 -7.59
CA ILE A 31 -4.99 -7.31 -8.34
C ILE A 31 -5.02 -7.67 -9.81
N ARG A 32 -6.11 -7.31 -10.46
CA ARG A 32 -6.28 -7.58 -11.89
C ARG A 32 -6.30 -6.27 -12.66
N ASN A 33 -5.89 -6.37 -13.91
CA ASN A 33 -5.90 -5.20 -14.79
C ASN A 33 -7.35 -4.84 -15.11
N ASP A 34 -7.71 -3.61 -14.77
CA ASP A 34 -9.05 -3.10 -15.07
C ASP A 34 -9.07 -2.31 -16.36
N GLY A 35 -8.01 -2.40 -17.14
CA GLY A 35 -7.90 -1.69 -18.41
C GLY A 35 -6.96 -0.50 -18.36
N THR A 36 -6.52 -0.11 -17.19
CA THR A 36 -5.63 1.05 -17.06
C THR A 36 -4.17 0.70 -17.16
N TYR A 37 -3.84 -0.57 -17.10
CA TYR A 37 -2.44 -1.00 -17.16
C TYR A 37 -2.10 -1.32 -18.62
N ALA A 38 -1.22 -0.49 -19.19
CA ALA A 38 -0.87 -0.63 -20.60
C ALA A 38 -0.08 -1.91 -20.84
N GLY A 39 -0.33 -2.53 -21.97
CA GLY A 39 0.44 -3.68 -22.41
C GLY A 39 -0.05 -5.00 -21.88
N LYS A 40 -1.13 -5.00 -21.12
CA LYS A 40 -1.68 -6.24 -20.59
C LYS A 40 -3.18 -6.27 -20.83
N GLU A 41 -3.73 -7.47 -20.85
CA GLU A 41 -5.15 -7.68 -21.11
C GLU A 41 -5.98 -7.30 -19.89
N ILE A 42 -7.20 -6.85 -20.15
CA ILE A 42 -8.13 -6.62 -19.06
C ILE A 42 -8.38 -7.95 -18.36
N GLY A 43 -8.33 -7.92 -17.02
CA GLY A 43 -8.53 -9.13 -16.23
C GLY A 43 -7.25 -9.89 -15.94
N GLU A 44 -6.17 -9.54 -16.61
CA GLU A 44 -4.90 -10.21 -16.37
C GLU A 44 -4.42 -9.90 -14.95
N ILE A 45 -3.87 -10.90 -14.28
CA ILE A 45 -3.40 -10.73 -12.91
C ILE A 45 -2.12 -9.91 -12.92
N LEU A 46 -2.13 -8.81 -12.18
CA LEU A 46 -0.98 -7.95 -12.04
C LEU A 46 -0.20 -8.25 -10.77
N ALA A 47 -0.89 -8.72 -9.74
CA ALA A 47 -0.27 -9.11 -8.49
C ALA A 47 -1.14 -10.15 -7.83
N LYS A 48 -0.52 -11.17 -7.27
CA LYS A 48 -1.23 -12.21 -6.55
C LYS A 48 -1.30 -11.87 -5.08
N LYS A 49 -2.31 -12.42 -4.41
CA LYS A 49 -2.39 -12.26 -2.97
C LYS A 49 -1.12 -12.80 -2.32
N GLY A 50 -0.53 -11.99 -1.45
CA GLY A 50 0.70 -12.37 -0.77
C GLY A 50 1.96 -12.03 -1.52
N GLU A 51 1.85 -11.53 -2.74
CA GLU A 51 3.02 -11.23 -3.55
C GLU A 51 3.77 -10.03 -2.96
N ILE A 52 5.10 -10.12 -2.99
CA ILE A 52 5.97 -9.11 -2.40
C ILE A 52 6.38 -8.09 -3.43
N GLY A 53 6.39 -6.84 -3.01
CA GLY A 53 6.88 -5.76 -3.85
C GLY A 53 7.49 -4.68 -3.00
N TYR A 54 7.99 -3.65 -3.67
CA TYR A 54 8.62 -2.51 -3.01
C TYR A 54 7.98 -1.22 -3.50
N VAL A 55 7.81 -0.29 -2.58
CA VAL A 55 7.22 1.01 -2.93
C VAL A 55 8.26 1.81 -3.70
N VAL A 56 7.95 2.13 -4.94
CA VAL A 56 8.85 2.88 -5.81
C VAL A 56 8.36 4.28 -6.11
N SER A 57 7.11 4.56 -5.79
CA SER A 57 6.58 5.91 -5.95
C SER A 57 5.42 6.12 -5.01
N ILE A 58 5.18 7.37 -4.66
CA ILE A 58 4.05 7.75 -3.83
C ILE A 58 3.42 8.97 -4.47
N GLY A 59 2.16 8.84 -4.86
CA GLY A 59 1.41 9.94 -5.44
C GLY A 59 0.09 10.08 -4.74
N THR A 60 -0.75 10.94 -5.28
CA THR A 60 -2.07 11.15 -4.71
C THR A 60 -3.12 10.94 -5.79
N PHE A 61 -4.31 10.58 -5.35
CA PHE A 61 -5.45 10.42 -6.23
C PHE A 61 -6.58 11.30 -5.72
N LEU A 62 -7.06 12.19 -6.58
CA LEU A 62 -8.15 13.11 -6.25
C LEU A 62 -7.81 13.98 -5.03
N GLN A 63 -6.52 14.10 -4.72
CA GLN A 63 -6.05 14.87 -3.57
C GLN A 63 -6.69 14.40 -2.27
N GLN A 64 -7.00 13.11 -2.20
CA GLN A 64 -7.60 12.50 -1.02
C GLN A 64 -6.85 11.28 -0.54
N PHE A 65 -6.31 10.50 -1.45
CA PHE A 65 -5.68 9.24 -1.12
C PHE A 65 -4.26 9.20 -1.64
N TYR A 66 -3.42 8.43 -0.95
CA TYR A 66 -2.11 8.10 -1.49
C TYR A 66 -2.23 6.89 -2.40
N ILE A 67 -1.50 6.94 -3.50
CA ILE A 67 -1.36 5.80 -4.39
C ILE A 67 0.09 5.41 -4.35
N TYR A 68 0.35 4.18 -3.92
CA TYR A 68 1.69 3.66 -3.82
C TYR A 68 2.00 2.87 -5.08
N GLY A 69 3.01 3.33 -5.82
CA GLY A 69 3.48 2.54 -6.94
C GLY A 69 4.35 1.43 -6.38
N VAL A 70 3.92 0.20 -6.59
CA VAL A 70 4.61 -0.95 -6.05
C VAL A 70 5.14 -1.78 -7.20
N GLU A 71 6.44 -2.05 -7.16
CA GLU A 71 7.06 -2.92 -8.13
C GLU A 71 7.16 -4.30 -7.51
N PHE A 72 6.43 -5.24 -8.10
CA PHE A 72 6.40 -6.61 -7.60
C PHE A 72 7.60 -7.37 -8.13
N THR A 73 8.32 -8.03 -7.23
CA THR A 73 9.63 -8.58 -7.58
C THR A 73 9.54 -9.76 -8.52
N GLU A 74 8.49 -10.56 -8.40
CA GLU A 74 8.37 -11.75 -9.23
C GLU A 74 8.04 -11.41 -10.67
N SER A 75 7.03 -10.57 -10.85
CA SER A 75 6.52 -10.26 -12.18
C SER A 75 7.21 -9.06 -12.81
N GLY A 76 7.76 -8.20 -11.96
CA GLY A 76 8.27 -6.92 -12.44
C GLY A 76 7.20 -5.90 -12.72
N ASN A 77 5.95 -6.23 -12.47
CA ASN A 77 4.86 -5.30 -12.71
C ASN A 77 4.90 -4.16 -11.72
N ARG A 78 4.61 -2.97 -12.21
CA ARG A 78 4.56 -1.78 -11.37
C ARG A 78 3.12 -1.33 -11.30
N VAL A 79 2.50 -1.43 -10.13
CA VAL A 79 1.06 -1.28 -9.98
C VAL A 79 0.78 -0.21 -8.93
N GLY A 80 -0.16 0.68 -9.25
CA GLY A 80 -0.63 1.66 -8.27
C GLY A 80 -1.59 1.01 -7.31
N MET A 81 -1.29 1.12 -6.01
CA MET A 81 -2.06 0.44 -4.98
C MET A 81 -2.45 1.42 -3.89
N LYS A 82 -3.63 1.21 -3.35
CA LYS A 82 -4.07 1.97 -2.19
C LYS A 82 -3.56 1.31 -0.93
N ARG A 83 -3.54 2.09 0.17
CA ARG A 83 -3.04 1.57 1.42
C ARG A 83 -3.74 0.30 1.84
N LYS A 84 -5.06 0.24 1.67
CA LYS A 84 -5.82 -0.92 2.13
C LYS A 84 -5.55 -2.18 1.34
N GLU A 85 -4.90 -2.05 0.19
CA GLU A 85 -4.58 -3.19 -0.64
C GLU A 85 -3.21 -3.77 -0.32
N LEU A 86 -2.49 -3.13 0.58
CA LEU A 86 -1.13 -3.51 0.94
C LEU A 86 -1.02 -3.74 2.42
N GLU A 87 -0.07 -4.56 2.79
CA GLU A 87 0.27 -4.70 4.20
C GLU A 87 1.77 -4.64 4.36
N SER A 88 2.19 -4.17 5.53
CA SER A 88 3.60 -4.10 5.85
C SER A 88 4.13 -5.51 6.06
N THR A 89 5.39 -5.70 5.67
CA THR A 89 6.07 -6.97 5.95
C THR A 89 6.79 -6.91 7.28
N ARG A 90 6.72 -5.78 7.98
CA ARG A 90 7.37 -5.67 9.26
C ARG A 90 6.68 -6.57 10.27
N PRO A 91 7.43 -7.29 11.07
CA PRO A 91 6.81 -8.12 12.11
C PRO A 91 6.04 -7.26 13.10
N ALA A 92 4.93 -7.79 13.59
CA ALA A 92 4.10 -7.04 14.52
C ALA A 92 4.85 -6.69 15.80
N ASP A 93 5.69 -7.59 16.26
CA ASP A 93 6.42 -7.31 17.51
C ASP A 93 7.47 -6.23 17.32
N GLU A 94 7.91 -6.00 16.10
CA GLU A 94 8.77 -4.85 15.84
C GLU A 94 8.01 -3.57 16.07
N ASP A 95 6.76 -3.56 15.72
CA ASP A 95 5.93 -2.38 15.90
C ASP A 95 5.68 -2.12 17.38
N VAL A 96 5.60 -3.16 18.15
CA VAL A 96 5.35 -3.05 19.58
C VAL A 96 6.55 -2.50 20.29
N ASP A 97 7.69 -2.94 19.93
CA ASP A 97 8.87 -2.47 20.59
C ASP A 97 9.12 -1.02 20.36
N LEU A 98 9.05 -1.23 20.63
CA LEU A 98 9.37 -0.53 20.69
C LEU A 98 9.56 0.12 21.39
N PRO A 99 9.88 -0.30 21.50
CA PRO A 99 10.10 0.05 22.14
C PRO A 99 10.32 0.39 22.73
N LEU A 100 10.38 0.18 22.96
CA LEU A 100 10.51 0.19 23.45
C LEU A 100 10.83 0.18 23.80
N PRO A 101 10.92 0.29 24.02
CA PRO A 101 11.31 0.12 24.54
C PRO A 101 11.54 -0.04 24.91
N LYS A 102 11.68 -0.12 25.26
CA LYS A 102 11.81 -0.23 25.47
C LYS A 102 12.05 0.04 25.75
N ALA A 103 12.13 0.24 26.09
CA ALA A 103 12.32 0.51 26.29
C ALA A 103 12.42 0.66 26.59
N LEU A 104 12.61 0.66 26.99
CA LEU A 104 12.71 0.81 27.15
C LEU A 104 12.79 0.76 27.33
N ASN A 105 13.07 0.64 27.66
CA ASN A 105 13.17 0.61 27.73
C ASN A 105 13.22 0.57 27.78
N THR A 106 13.29 0.45 28.31
CA THR A 106 13.39 0.41 28.31
C THR A 106 13.33 0.56 28.20
#